data_8eccf7d30c7e96663e038406517940c5
#
_entry.id   8eccf7d30c7e96663e038406517940c5
#
_cell.length_a   1.000
_cell.length_b   1.000
_cell.length_c   1.000
_cell.angle_alpha   90.00
_cell.angle_beta   90.00
_cell.angle_gamma   90.00
#
_symmetry.space_group_name_H-M   'P 1'
#
loop_
_entity.id
_entity.type
_entity.pdbx_description
1 polymer ?
#
loop_
_entity_poly.entity_id
_entity_poly.type
_entity_poly.pdbx_seq_one_letter_code
_entity_poly.pdbx_strand_id
1 'polypeptide(L)'
;GIVSYVTFLNRDLEPKHPNIFYVAKQQENIFVEVALQYVDDLQTKEISFANNVHTTEGGMHITGFKAAITRTLNDYARKNGFIKEKDDNLTGDDVREGMTVIVSVKLPEPQFEGQTKSKLGTPDARTAVEAVMNVEFPDWLERNPNDARSVLEKVILASKARLAAKAARETVLRKGALEGMTLPGKLADCSSRDPSE
;
A
#
# COMPACT_ATOMS: atom_id res chain seq x y z
N GLY A 1 -23.32 -7.36 0.77
CA GLY A 1 -22.36 -6.78 1.73
C GLY A 1 -21.09 -6.26 1.03
N ILE A 2 -20.06 -5.89 1.80
CA ILE A 2 -18.85 -5.27 1.22
C ILE A 2 -18.05 -6.23 0.33
N VAL A 3 -18.12 -7.55 0.53
CA VAL A 3 -17.52 -8.55 -0.36
C VAL A 3 -18.10 -8.45 -1.76
N SER A 4 -19.45 -8.45 -1.88
CA SER A 4 -20.11 -8.28 -3.19
C SER A 4 -19.79 -6.93 -3.83
N TYR A 5 -19.54 -5.91 -3.02
CA TYR A 5 -19.15 -4.61 -3.52
C TYR A 5 -17.70 -4.62 -4.06
N VAL A 6 -16.74 -5.30 -3.41
CA VAL A 6 -15.41 -5.54 -3.98
C VAL A 6 -15.50 -6.29 -5.31
N THR A 7 -16.31 -7.36 -5.37
CA THR A 7 -16.55 -8.11 -6.62
C THR A 7 -17.10 -7.20 -7.72
N PHE A 8 -18.06 -6.33 -7.40
CA PHE A 8 -18.62 -5.38 -8.34
C PHE A 8 -17.59 -4.35 -8.86
N LEU A 9 -16.74 -3.83 -7.97
CA LEU A 9 -15.68 -2.88 -8.33
C LEU A 9 -14.62 -3.50 -9.24
N ASN A 10 -14.41 -4.81 -9.13
CA ASN A 10 -13.40 -5.57 -9.85
C ASN A 10 -13.95 -6.33 -11.08
N ARG A 11 -15.24 -6.19 -11.40
CA ARG A 11 -15.93 -6.97 -12.45
C ARG A 11 -15.24 -6.93 -13.83
N ASP A 12 -14.60 -5.81 -14.15
CA ASP A 12 -13.94 -5.58 -15.45
C ASP A 12 -12.41 -5.72 -15.35
N LEU A 13 -11.90 -6.22 -14.22
CA LEU A 13 -10.47 -6.38 -13.93
C LEU A 13 -10.14 -7.86 -13.67
N GLU A 14 -8.91 -8.25 -13.94
CA GLU A 14 -8.42 -9.60 -13.66
C GLU A 14 -7.94 -9.70 -12.20
N PRO A 15 -8.57 -10.54 -11.35
CA PRO A 15 -8.11 -10.73 -9.98
C PRO A 15 -6.76 -11.46 -9.96
N LYS A 16 -5.84 -11.02 -9.12
CA LYS A 16 -4.56 -11.71 -8.88
C LYS A 16 -4.72 -12.95 -8.01
N HIS A 17 -5.81 -13.03 -7.27
CA HIS A 17 -6.16 -14.19 -6.44
C HIS A 17 -7.68 -14.36 -6.37
N PRO A 18 -8.19 -15.61 -6.32
CA PRO A 18 -9.63 -15.88 -6.35
C PRO A 18 -10.36 -15.51 -5.05
N ASN A 19 -9.70 -15.69 -3.90
CA ASN A 19 -10.34 -15.51 -2.60
C ASN A 19 -10.24 -14.05 -2.13
N ILE A 20 -11.38 -13.39 -1.91
CA ILE A 20 -11.42 -12.07 -1.30
C ILE A 20 -11.12 -12.22 0.19
N PHE A 21 -10.13 -11.47 0.71
CA PHE A 21 -9.98 -11.34 2.16
C PHE A 21 -11.21 -10.64 2.72
N TYR A 22 -11.78 -11.22 3.75
CA TYR A 22 -12.92 -10.64 4.46
C TYR A 22 -12.80 -10.89 5.96
N VAL A 23 -13.03 -9.86 6.75
CA VAL A 23 -13.12 -9.93 8.20
C VAL A 23 -14.25 -9.03 8.69
N ALA A 24 -14.96 -9.50 9.71
CA ALA A 24 -15.96 -8.75 10.46
C ALA A 24 -15.80 -9.10 11.93
N LYS A 25 -15.29 -8.15 12.73
CA LYS A 25 -14.94 -8.37 14.15
C LYS A 25 -15.34 -7.18 15.00
N GLN A 26 -15.78 -7.49 16.20
CA GLN A 26 -15.93 -6.50 17.28
C GLN A 26 -14.60 -6.36 18.00
N GLN A 27 -14.07 -5.15 18.01
CA GLN A 27 -12.89 -4.78 18.79
C GLN A 27 -13.31 -3.72 19.81
N GLU A 28 -13.40 -4.12 21.08
CA GLU A 28 -13.99 -3.30 22.14
C GLU A 28 -15.42 -2.83 21.76
N ASN A 29 -15.63 -1.53 21.65
CA ASN A 29 -16.92 -0.93 21.27
C ASN A 29 -17.01 -0.56 19.78
N ILE A 30 -16.01 -0.93 18.99
CA ILE A 30 -15.96 -0.63 17.55
C ILE A 30 -16.10 -1.94 16.74
N PHE A 31 -17.10 -1.99 15.86
CA PHE A 31 -17.22 -3.07 14.89
C PHE A 31 -16.43 -2.72 13.64
N VAL A 32 -15.51 -3.60 13.26
CA VAL A 32 -14.62 -3.43 12.11
C VAL A 32 -14.99 -4.46 11.05
N GLU A 33 -15.21 -4.01 9.84
CA GLU A 33 -15.46 -4.85 8.67
C GLU A 33 -14.54 -4.43 7.53
N VAL A 34 -13.77 -5.37 6.99
CA VAL A 34 -12.82 -5.12 5.89
C VAL A 34 -12.97 -6.19 4.82
N ALA A 35 -13.01 -5.79 3.56
CA ALA A 35 -12.88 -6.68 2.41
C ALA A 35 -11.84 -6.12 1.45
N LEU A 36 -10.92 -6.99 0.96
CA LEU A 36 -9.90 -6.58 -0.01
C LEU A 36 -9.58 -7.68 -1.02
N GLN A 37 -9.19 -7.26 -2.22
CA GLN A 37 -8.69 -8.12 -3.28
C GLN A 37 -7.67 -7.35 -4.12
N TYR A 38 -6.61 -8.02 -4.55
CA TYR A 38 -5.66 -7.48 -5.53
C TYR A 38 -6.07 -7.85 -6.95
N VAL A 39 -5.88 -6.91 -7.86
CA VAL A 39 -6.22 -7.03 -9.29
C VAL A 39 -5.04 -6.64 -10.16
N ASP A 40 -5.09 -6.99 -11.44
CA ASP A 40 -4.09 -6.59 -12.42
C ASP A 40 -4.33 -5.17 -12.91
N ASP A 41 -4.10 -4.21 -12.01
CA ASP A 41 -4.19 -2.78 -12.25
C ASP A 41 -3.05 -2.07 -11.48
N LEU A 42 -2.76 -0.84 -11.84
CA LEU A 42 -1.83 0.03 -11.12
C LEU A 42 -2.55 0.91 -10.09
N GLN A 43 -3.84 1.12 -10.27
CA GLN A 43 -4.63 2.00 -9.42
C GLN A 43 -5.08 1.30 -8.13
N THR A 44 -5.11 2.06 -7.06
CA THR A 44 -5.72 1.66 -5.80
C THR A 44 -7.16 2.13 -5.75
N LYS A 45 -8.09 1.24 -5.47
CA LYS A 45 -9.49 1.57 -5.17
C LYS A 45 -9.73 1.42 -3.69
N GLU A 46 -9.86 2.54 -3.00
CA GLU A 46 -10.05 2.60 -1.54
C GLU A 46 -11.37 3.27 -1.23
N ILE A 47 -12.28 2.54 -0.59
CA ILE A 47 -13.59 3.02 -0.18
C ILE A 47 -13.74 2.81 1.32
N SER A 48 -14.23 3.82 2.04
CA SER A 48 -14.36 3.72 3.48
C SER A 48 -15.66 4.28 4.01
N PHE A 49 -16.13 3.67 5.10
CA PHE A 49 -17.38 4.04 5.76
C PHE A 49 -17.17 4.13 7.27
N ALA A 50 -17.85 5.10 7.88
CA ALA A 50 -18.03 5.21 9.32
C ALA A 50 -19.52 5.35 9.63
N ASN A 51 -20.09 4.40 10.40
CA ASN A 51 -21.54 4.33 10.66
C ASN A 51 -22.40 4.44 9.38
N ASN A 52 -21.99 3.71 8.33
CA ASN A 52 -22.60 3.70 6.98
C ASN A 52 -22.52 5.03 6.22
N VAL A 53 -21.80 6.03 6.73
CA VAL A 53 -21.49 7.27 6.02
C VAL A 53 -20.23 7.06 5.20
N HIS A 54 -20.27 7.34 3.90
CA HIS A 54 -19.10 7.25 3.03
C HIS A 54 -18.11 8.37 3.38
N THR A 55 -16.92 7.99 3.82
CA THR A 55 -15.85 8.92 4.17
C THR A 55 -14.92 9.10 2.97
N THR A 56 -15.26 10.04 2.09
CA THR A 56 -14.54 10.26 0.81
C THR A 56 -13.08 10.67 0.97
N GLU A 57 -12.74 11.28 2.10
CA GLU A 57 -11.36 11.67 2.47
C GLU A 57 -10.72 10.68 3.45
N GLY A 58 -11.37 9.52 3.67
CA GLY A 58 -10.87 8.47 4.57
C GLY A 58 -10.97 8.86 6.04
N GLY A 59 -9.85 8.77 6.76
CA GLY A 59 -9.76 9.09 8.18
C GLY A 59 -8.94 8.07 8.96
N MET A 60 -9.09 8.07 10.29
CA MET A 60 -8.28 7.26 11.20
C MET A 60 -8.41 5.76 10.94
N HIS A 61 -9.58 5.25 10.59
CA HIS A 61 -9.79 3.83 10.26
C HIS A 61 -8.97 3.39 9.03
N ILE A 62 -8.91 4.22 7.98
CA ILE A 62 -8.07 3.96 6.80
C ILE A 62 -6.59 4.08 7.13
N THR A 63 -6.21 5.05 7.97
CA THR A 63 -4.82 5.18 8.44
C THR A 63 -4.37 3.91 9.17
N GLY A 64 -5.22 3.37 10.04
CA GLY A 64 -4.97 2.10 10.72
C GLY A 64 -4.84 0.92 9.75
N PHE A 65 -5.74 0.81 8.79
CA PHE A 65 -5.67 -0.21 7.74
C PHE A 65 -4.34 -0.14 6.97
N LYS A 66 -3.95 1.05 6.48
CA LYS A 66 -2.70 1.26 5.71
C LYS A 66 -1.45 0.87 6.50
N ALA A 67 -1.41 1.22 7.77
CA ALA A 67 -0.30 0.87 8.66
C ALA A 67 -0.21 -0.65 8.87
N ALA A 68 -1.35 -1.28 9.18
CA ALA A 68 -1.41 -2.70 9.47
C ALA A 68 -1.06 -3.56 8.24
N ILE A 69 -1.64 -3.28 7.07
CA ILE A 69 -1.39 -4.07 5.86
C ILE A 69 0.07 -3.94 5.41
N THR A 70 0.64 -2.74 5.47
CA THR A 70 2.05 -2.52 5.09
C THR A 70 2.99 -3.29 6.01
N ARG A 71 2.78 -3.26 7.32
CA ARG A 71 3.56 -4.02 8.28
C ARG A 71 3.42 -5.52 8.06
N THR A 72 2.19 -6.03 7.99
CA THR A 72 1.91 -7.45 7.83
C THR A 72 2.55 -8.03 6.58
N LEU A 73 2.46 -7.36 5.44
CA LEU A 73 3.06 -7.85 4.20
C LEU A 73 4.59 -7.81 4.24
N ASN A 74 5.21 -6.82 4.88
CA ASN A 74 6.65 -6.81 5.10
C ASN A 74 7.10 -7.97 5.99
N ASP A 75 6.42 -8.19 7.12
CA ASP A 75 6.75 -9.27 8.06
C ASP A 75 6.56 -10.64 7.40
N TYR A 76 5.44 -10.85 6.71
CA TYR A 76 5.17 -12.10 6.01
C TYR A 76 6.16 -12.36 4.88
N ALA A 77 6.51 -11.33 4.09
CA ALA A 77 7.47 -11.44 3.00
C ALA A 77 8.87 -11.81 3.51
N ARG A 78 9.31 -11.25 4.65
CA ARG A 78 10.59 -11.60 5.29
C ARG A 78 10.56 -13.00 5.87
N LYS A 79 9.53 -13.34 6.63
CA LYS A 79 9.34 -14.66 7.25
C LYS A 79 9.39 -15.79 6.22
N ASN A 80 8.83 -15.58 5.04
CA ASN A 80 8.74 -16.58 3.97
C ASN A 80 9.83 -16.42 2.89
N GLY A 81 10.82 -15.56 3.09
CA GLY A 81 11.98 -15.43 2.20
C GLY A 81 11.70 -14.75 0.85
N PHE A 82 10.60 -14.06 0.68
CA PHE A 82 10.30 -13.28 -0.52
C PHE A 82 11.15 -12.02 -0.64
N ILE A 83 11.53 -11.41 0.48
CA ILE A 83 12.51 -10.33 0.60
C ILE A 83 13.58 -10.72 1.63
N LYS A 84 14.83 -10.34 1.33
CA LYS A 84 15.98 -10.64 2.20
C LYS A 84 16.07 -9.61 3.33
N GLU A 85 16.74 -9.96 4.43
CA GLU A 85 16.93 -9.02 5.56
C GLU A 85 17.61 -7.71 5.16
N LYS A 86 18.52 -7.75 4.19
CA LYS A 86 19.26 -6.59 3.69
C LYS A 86 18.50 -5.75 2.66
N ASP A 87 17.37 -6.26 2.14
CA ASP A 87 16.59 -5.54 1.15
C ASP A 87 15.71 -4.50 1.85
N ASP A 88 15.42 -3.41 1.14
CA ASP A 88 14.53 -2.36 1.62
C ASP A 88 13.11 -2.91 1.88
N ASN A 89 12.42 -2.31 2.82
CA ASN A 89 11.01 -2.60 3.05
C ASN A 89 10.15 -2.17 1.87
N LEU A 90 9.07 -2.93 1.65
CA LEU A 90 7.97 -2.53 0.80
C LEU A 90 7.34 -1.25 1.36
N THR A 91 7.18 -0.25 0.52
CA THR A 91 6.52 1.00 0.93
C THR A 91 5.00 0.84 0.94
N GLY A 92 4.31 1.76 1.62
CA GLY A 92 2.86 1.77 1.60
C GLY A 92 2.27 1.88 0.19
N ASP A 93 2.93 2.58 -0.72
CA ASP A 93 2.49 2.71 -2.12
C ASP A 93 2.67 1.40 -2.88
N ASP A 94 3.81 0.72 -2.69
CA ASP A 94 4.04 -0.61 -3.27
C ASP A 94 2.95 -1.61 -2.84
N VAL A 95 2.61 -1.59 -1.55
CA VAL A 95 1.61 -2.49 -0.95
C VAL A 95 0.19 -2.21 -1.46
N ARG A 96 -0.13 -0.97 -1.78
CA ARG A 96 -1.48 -0.59 -2.22
C ARG A 96 -1.70 -0.66 -3.73
N GLU A 97 -0.65 -0.79 -4.54
CA GLU A 97 -0.78 -0.85 -5.99
C GLU A 97 -1.65 -2.04 -6.43
N GLY A 98 -2.69 -1.76 -7.19
CA GLY A 98 -3.65 -2.76 -7.67
C GLY A 98 -4.56 -3.34 -6.58
N MET A 99 -4.70 -2.68 -5.43
CA MET A 99 -5.57 -3.12 -4.36
C MET A 99 -6.94 -2.47 -4.46
N THR A 100 -7.99 -3.27 -4.38
CA THR A 100 -9.36 -2.83 -4.12
C THR A 100 -9.70 -3.18 -2.68
N VAL A 101 -10.03 -2.18 -1.87
CA VAL A 101 -10.36 -2.37 -0.45
C VAL A 101 -11.57 -1.54 -0.03
N ILE A 102 -12.38 -2.13 0.82
CA ILE A 102 -13.47 -1.46 1.53
C ILE A 102 -13.24 -1.65 3.03
N VAL A 103 -13.20 -0.55 3.76
CA VAL A 103 -13.08 -0.53 5.21
C VAL A 103 -14.32 0.15 5.79
N SER A 104 -15.04 -0.55 6.63
CA SER A 104 -16.22 -0.04 7.30
C SER A 104 -16.08 -0.19 8.81
N VAL A 105 -16.33 0.87 9.54
CA VAL A 105 -16.37 0.85 11.01
C VAL A 105 -17.71 1.33 11.52
N LYS A 106 -18.17 0.72 12.63
CA LYS A 106 -19.33 1.18 13.39
C LYS A 106 -18.89 1.45 14.82
N LEU A 107 -19.13 2.66 15.28
CA LEU A 107 -18.69 3.13 16.59
C LEU A 107 -19.76 4.05 17.22
N PRO A 108 -19.86 4.11 18.56
CA PRO A 108 -20.95 4.82 19.23
C PRO A 108 -20.90 6.33 19.04
N GLU A 109 -19.72 6.93 19.04
CA GLU A 109 -19.53 8.38 18.99
C GLU A 109 -18.49 8.78 17.95
N PRO A 110 -18.85 8.76 16.63
CA PRO A 110 -17.93 9.13 15.58
C PRO A 110 -17.67 10.63 15.58
N GLN A 111 -16.41 11.01 15.62
CA GLN A 111 -15.97 12.39 15.41
C GLN A 111 -15.52 12.55 13.97
N PHE A 112 -16.20 13.41 13.22
CA PHE A 112 -15.84 13.71 11.85
C PHE A 112 -15.13 15.06 11.76
N GLU A 113 -14.19 15.16 10.85
CA GLU A 113 -13.62 16.45 10.46
C GLU A 113 -14.59 17.13 9.47
N GLY A 114 -15.12 18.28 9.88
CA GLY A 114 -16.04 19.07 9.09
C GLY A 114 -17.49 18.56 9.06
N GLN A 115 -18.37 19.42 8.57
CA GLN A 115 -19.82 19.19 8.54
C GLN A 115 -20.23 18.16 7.46
N THR A 116 -19.41 17.97 6.44
CA THR A 116 -19.65 17.00 5.34
C THR A 116 -19.44 15.56 5.74
N LYS A 117 -18.85 15.31 6.93
CA LYS A 117 -18.50 13.97 7.43
C LYS A 117 -17.61 13.16 6.48
N SER A 118 -16.81 13.86 5.65
CA SER A 118 -15.96 13.24 4.64
C SER A 118 -14.76 12.52 5.22
N LYS A 119 -14.35 12.83 6.46
CA LYS A 119 -13.18 12.27 7.12
C LYS A 119 -13.46 11.92 8.58
N LEU A 120 -13.16 10.67 8.97
CA LEU A 120 -13.29 10.22 10.35
C LEU A 120 -12.05 10.60 11.17
N GLY A 121 -12.25 11.42 12.22
CA GLY A 121 -11.18 11.88 13.11
C GLY A 121 -10.97 11.03 14.37
N THR A 122 -11.86 10.10 14.71
CA THR A 122 -11.81 9.31 15.95
C THR A 122 -10.56 8.42 16.00
N PRO A 123 -9.60 8.66 16.95
CA PRO A 123 -8.35 7.88 17.02
C PRO A 123 -8.55 6.40 17.31
N ASP A 124 -9.54 6.04 18.12
CA ASP A 124 -9.83 4.66 18.51
C ASP A 124 -10.18 3.79 17.31
N ALA A 125 -10.76 4.37 16.26
CA ALA A 125 -11.02 3.67 15.00
C ALA A 125 -9.74 3.19 14.32
N ARG A 126 -8.64 3.94 14.42
CA ARG A 126 -7.33 3.51 13.96
C ARG A 126 -6.85 2.28 14.71
N THR A 127 -6.84 2.36 16.03
CA THR A 127 -6.37 1.27 16.91
C THR A 127 -7.19 0.00 16.72
N ALA A 128 -8.52 0.13 16.61
CA ALA A 128 -9.40 -1.02 16.40
C ALA A 128 -9.13 -1.71 15.05
N VAL A 129 -8.99 -0.96 13.96
CA VAL A 129 -8.70 -1.53 12.63
C VAL A 129 -7.30 -2.16 12.62
N GLU A 130 -6.29 -1.50 13.20
CA GLU A 130 -4.94 -2.07 13.32
C GLU A 130 -4.96 -3.39 14.10
N ALA A 131 -5.66 -3.46 15.22
CA ALA A 131 -5.75 -4.66 16.05
C ALA A 131 -6.38 -5.83 15.29
N VAL A 132 -7.51 -5.60 14.61
CA VAL A 132 -8.19 -6.63 13.82
C VAL A 132 -7.31 -7.09 12.64
N MET A 133 -6.75 -6.16 11.88
CA MET A 133 -5.94 -6.50 10.70
C MET A 133 -4.65 -7.23 11.06
N ASN A 134 -4.01 -6.89 12.17
CA ASN A 134 -2.76 -7.53 12.62
C ASN A 134 -2.94 -9.00 13.03
N VAL A 135 -4.14 -9.41 13.34
CA VAL A 135 -4.47 -10.81 13.68
C VAL A 135 -5.03 -11.54 12.47
N GLU A 136 -6.04 -10.98 11.85
CA GLU A 136 -6.84 -11.70 10.85
C GLU A 136 -6.17 -11.78 9.47
N PHE A 137 -5.41 -10.75 9.07
CA PHE A 137 -4.78 -10.76 7.76
C PHE A 137 -3.57 -11.70 7.67
N PRO A 138 -2.64 -11.76 8.65
CA PRO A 138 -1.60 -12.79 8.68
C PRO A 138 -2.16 -14.22 8.66
N ASP A 139 -3.19 -14.47 9.45
CA ASP A 139 -3.85 -15.76 9.53
C ASP A 139 -4.50 -16.16 8.18
N TRP A 140 -5.12 -15.20 7.48
CA TRP A 140 -5.64 -15.43 6.14
C TRP A 140 -4.53 -15.76 5.12
N LEU A 141 -3.39 -15.04 5.17
CA LEU A 141 -2.24 -15.32 4.30
C LEU A 141 -1.68 -16.72 4.55
N GLU A 142 -1.61 -17.16 5.81
CA GLU A 142 -1.13 -18.52 6.15
C GLU A 142 -2.11 -19.62 5.71
N ARG A 143 -3.42 -19.37 5.78
CA ARG A 143 -4.44 -20.31 5.29
C ARG A 143 -4.56 -20.37 3.77
N ASN A 144 -4.16 -19.31 3.07
CA ASN A 144 -4.27 -19.19 1.62
C ASN A 144 -2.89 -18.93 0.98
N PRO A 145 -1.94 -19.88 1.04
CA PRO A 145 -0.54 -19.64 0.64
C PRO A 145 -0.39 -19.30 -0.85
N ASN A 146 -1.27 -19.79 -1.71
CA ASN A 146 -1.26 -19.45 -3.15
C ASN A 146 -1.68 -18.01 -3.39
N ASP A 147 -2.73 -17.55 -2.70
CA ASP A 147 -3.19 -16.17 -2.77
C ASP A 147 -2.15 -15.22 -2.17
N ALA A 148 -1.56 -15.59 -1.02
CA ALA A 148 -0.47 -14.84 -0.38
C ALA A 148 0.73 -14.66 -1.32
N ARG A 149 1.10 -15.72 -2.06
CA ARG A 149 2.16 -15.65 -3.07
C ARG A 149 1.81 -14.66 -4.17
N SER A 150 0.60 -14.74 -4.74
CA SER A 150 0.15 -13.85 -5.81
C SER A 150 0.13 -12.38 -5.36
N VAL A 151 -0.34 -12.11 -4.14
CA VAL A 151 -0.31 -10.79 -3.51
C VAL A 151 1.13 -10.28 -3.40
N LEU A 152 2.04 -11.09 -2.85
CA LEU A 152 3.44 -10.70 -2.67
C LEU A 152 4.16 -10.49 -4.00
N GLU A 153 3.94 -11.33 -4.99
CA GLU A 153 4.51 -11.17 -6.34
C GLU A 153 4.10 -9.82 -6.95
N LYS A 154 2.82 -9.44 -6.82
CA LYS A 154 2.29 -8.14 -7.28
C LYS A 154 2.98 -6.98 -6.56
N VAL A 155 3.03 -7.02 -5.23
CA VAL A 155 3.60 -5.95 -4.39
C VAL A 155 5.12 -5.82 -4.59
N ILE A 156 5.84 -6.92 -4.71
CA ILE A 156 7.28 -6.93 -4.99
C ILE A 156 7.57 -6.39 -6.39
N LEU A 157 6.73 -6.71 -7.38
CA LEU A 157 6.84 -6.14 -8.71
C LEU A 157 6.68 -4.63 -8.70
N ALA A 158 5.71 -4.10 -7.96
CA ALA A 158 5.50 -2.66 -7.76
C ALA A 158 6.75 -1.99 -7.14
N SER A 159 7.32 -2.61 -6.09
CA SER A 159 8.55 -2.13 -5.45
C SER A 159 9.74 -2.09 -6.42
N LYS A 160 9.93 -3.16 -7.19
CA LYS A 160 11.00 -3.22 -8.21
C LYS A 160 10.82 -2.14 -9.29
N ALA A 161 9.59 -1.92 -9.76
CA ALA A 161 9.28 -0.89 -10.75
C ALA A 161 9.59 0.51 -10.21
N ARG A 162 9.20 0.80 -8.96
CA ARG A 162 9.50 2.07 -8.27
C ARG A 162 11.01 2.31 -8.15
N LEU A 163 11.76 1.28 -7.70
CA LEU A 163 13.22 1.38 -7.56
C LEU A 163 13.93 1.58 -8.90
N ALA A 164 13.49 0.87 -9.95
CA ALA A 164 14.01 1.05 -11.30
C ALA A 164 13.74 2.47 -11.84
N ALA A 165 12.53 2.98 -11.63
CA ALA A 165 12.18 4.35 -12.02
C ALA A 165 13.01 5.41 -11.28
N LYS A 166 13.27 5.20 -9.98
CA LYS A 166 14.16 6.08 -9.18
C LYS A 166 15.58 6.07 -9.72
N ALA A 167 16.16 4.90 -9.97
CA ALA A 167 17.51 4.76 -10.52
C ALA A 167 17.64 5.41 -11.90
N ALA A 168 16.65 5.24 -12.77
CA ALA A 168 16.61 5.88 -14.09
C ALA A 168 16.62 7.42 -13.98
N ARG A 169 15.79 8.00 -13.08
CA ARG A 169 15.77 9.45 -12.83
C ARG A 169 17.12 9.98 -12.32
N GLU A 170 17.75 9.28 -11.38
CA GLU A 170 19.07 9.67 -10.85
C GLU A 170 20.13 9.65 -11.94
N THR A 171 20.08 8.67 -12.86
CA THR A 171 21.00 8.59 -13.99
C THR A 171 20.82 9.77 -14.96
N VAL A 172 19.57 10.13 -15.27
CA VAL A 172 19.25 11.27 -16.15
C VAL A 172 19.69 12.58 -15.50
N LEU A 173 19.44 12.77 -14.20
CA LEU A 173 19.86 13.97 -13.47
C LEU A 173 21.39 14.11 -13.43
N ARG A 174 22.14 13.01 -13.22
CA ARG A 174 23.61 13.03 -13.26
C ARG A 174 24.14 13.39 -14.64
N LYS A 175 23.58 12.80 -15.71
CA LYS A 175 23.94 13.14 -17.08
C LYS A 175 23.63 14.60 -17.41
N GLY A 176 22.43 15.08 -17.09
CA GLY A 176 22.03 16.46 -17.33
C GLY A 176 22.85 17.47 -16.53
N ALA A 177 23.27 17.15 -15.30
CA ALA A 177 24.15 17.99 -14.52
C ALA A 177 25.59 18.05 -15.10
N LEU A 178 26.06 16.95 -15.69
CA LEU A 178 27.39 16.92 -16.35
C LEU A 178 27.35 17.53 -17.75
N GLU A 179 26.27 17.41 -18.51
CA GLU A 179 26.14 18.01 -19.84
C GLU A 179 25.72 19.48 -19.81
N GLY A 180 25.07 19.94 -18.73
CA GLY A 180 24.69 21.36 -18.54
C GLY A 180 25.73 22.24 -17.90
N MET A 181 26.80 21.72 -17.37
CA MET A 181 27.97 22.45 -16.90
C MET A 181 28.99 22.61 -18.05
N THR A 182 28.76 23.59 -18.92
CA THR A 182 29.90 24.23 -19.58
C THR A 182 30.78 24.81 -18.48
N LEU A 183 31.90 24.15 -18.20
CA LEU A 183 32.94 24.66 -17.29
C LEU A 183 33.23 26.13 -17.62
N PRO A 184 33.26 27.04 -16.63
CA PRO A 184 33.63 28.43 -16.89
C PRO A 184 34.93 28.42 -17.69
N GLY A 185 35.04 29.21 -18.74
CA GLY A 185 36.03 29.15 -19.83
C GLY A 185 37.53 29.22 -19.48
N LYS A 186 37.89 28.80 -18.27
CA LYS A 186 39.29 28.59 -17.80
C LYS A 186 39.57 27.13 -17.36
N LEU A 187 38.60 26.25 -17.39
CA LEU A 187 38.75 24.82 -17.08
C LEU A 187 38.30 24.02 -18.31
N ALA A 188 39.25 23.36 -18.97
CA ALA A 188 38.99 22.42 -20.05
C ALA A 188 38.98 20.99 -19.46
N ASP A 189 38.09 20.14 -19.96
CA ASP A 189 38.14 18.73 -19.63
C ASP A 189 39.45 18.11 -20.10
N CYS A 190 40.09 17.36 -19.21
CA CYS A 190 41.22 16.56 -19.56
C CYS A 190 40.79 15.44 -20.49
N SER A 191 41.25 15.46 -21.72
CA SER A 191 40.94 14.44 -22.72
C SER A 191 41.79 13.15 -22.56
N SER A 192 42.84 13.20 -21.73
CA SER A 192 43.67 12.04 -21.42
C SER A 192 42.98 11.14 -20.38
N ARG A 193 42.96 9.82 -20.67
CA ARG A 193 42.52 8.80 -19.73
C ARG A 193 43.68 8.18 -18.94
N ASP A 194 44.88 8.62 -19.17
CA ASP A 194 46.09 8.14 -18.49
C ASP A 194 46.38 9.03 -17.30
N PRO A 195 46.39 8.55 -16.03
CA PRO A 195 46.66 9.34 -14.85
C PRO A 195 48.14 9.76 -14.69
N SER A 196 48.99 9.37 -15.64
CA SER A 196 50.45 9.73 -15.65
C SER A 196 50.80 10.88 -16.58
N GLU A 197 49.83 11.51 -17.28
CA GLU A 197 50.01 12.70 -18.10
C GLU A 197 49.56 14.00 -17.41
#